data_3a07284730cbcc06c68f58babd96abc3
#
_entry.id   3a07284730cbcc06c68f58babd96abc3
#
_cell.length_a   1.000
_cell.length_b   1.000
_cell.length_c   1.000
_cell.angle_alpha   90.00
_cell.angle_beta   90.00
_cell.angle_gamma   90.00
#
_symmetry.space_group_name_H-M   'P 1'
#
loop_
_entity.id
_entity.type
_entity.pdbx_description
1 polymer ?
#
loop_
_entity_poly.entity_id
_entity_poly.type
_entity_poly.pdbx_seq_one_letter_code
_entity_poly.pdbx_strand_id
1 'polypeptide(L)'
;MKQEMEEELVSNILPFWINRMTDEVNGGFYGRITGREEVKPEAEKGAILNARILWTFSAAYRLLKRPEYLETATRAKRTLIDRFYDNEFGGVYWSLDYKGNPLDTKKQIYALGFAIYGLSEYARATGDDEALAYAIRLFETIEEHSFDPVKNGYCEALTREWGEIADMRLSAKDENERKTMNTHLHILEPYTNLFRVWKDTRLERQLRNLIGLFTERILNIKTGHLELFFNDDWVSKYRIVSYGHDIEASWLIHEAALVLGDKDLLEKVEPLVEYIAAAADEGLTSDGSMIYETFLDKGKTDTDRHWWVQAENVVGHVNLYQHFDDEVAMQKALRCWDFIKQHLVDYKYGEWHWSVRADGTVNTDDDKAGFWKCPYHNGRMCMEIIERFS
;
A
#
# COMPACT_ATOMS: atom_id res chain seq x y z
N MET A 1 -3.60 21.21 -10.08
CA MET A 1 -3.40 19.86 -9.47
C MET A 1 -4.39 19.59 -8.33
N LYS A 2 -4.39 20.33 -7.18
CA LYS A 2 -5.30 20.03 -6.04
C LYS A 2 -6.77 19.89 -6.43
N GLN A 3 -7.33 20.84 -7.16
CA GLN A 3 -8.73 20.80 -7.58
C GLN A 3 -9.04 19.60 -8.48
N GLU A 4 -8.15 19.26 -9.40
CA GLU A 4 -8.30 18.08 -10.28
C GLU A 4 -8.26 16.77 -9.47
N MET A 5 -7.39 16.70 -8.43
CA MET A 5 -7.32 15.54 -7.53
C MET A 5 -8.60 15.38 -6.72
N GLU A 6 -9.18 16.49 -6.23
CA GLU A 6 -10.46 16.44 -5.52
C GLU A 6 -11.58 15.98 -6.47
N GLU A 7 -11.63 16.50 -7.69
CA GLU A 7 -12.61 16.10 -8.69
C GLU A 7 -12.47 14.61 -9.05
N GLU A 8 -11.27 14.12 -9.31
CA GLU A 8 -11.00 12.71 -9.62
C GLU A 8 -11.42 11.80 -8.46
N LEU A 9 -11.08 12.18 -7.24
CA LEU A 9 -11.44 11.43 -6.04
C LEU A 9 -12.95 11.32 -5.86
N VAL A 10 -13.66 12.47 -5.89
CA VAL A 10 -15.07 12.52 -5.51
C VAL A 10 -16.04 12.19 -6.64
N SER A 11 -15.60 12.32 -7.90
CA SER A 11 -16.48 12.10 -9.07
C SER A 11 -16.18 10.78 -9.79
N ASN A 12 -15.01 10.21 -9.62
CA ASN A 12 -14.61 8.98 -10.31
C ASN A 12 -14.29 7.84 -9.33
N ILE A 13 -13.26 7.97 -8.48
CA ILE A 13 -12.76 6.86 -7.66
C ILE A 13 -13.79 6.44 -6.62
N LEU A 14 -14.13 7.31 -5.65
CA LEU A 14 -14.98 6.93 -4.53
C LEU A 14 -16.39 6.46 -4.96
N PRO A 15 -17.08 7.10 -5.93
CA PRO A 15 -18.37 6.63 -6.39
C PRO A 15 -18.33 5.23 -7.02
N PHE A 16 -17.28 4.87 -7.75
CA PHE A 16 -17.12 3.52 -8.29
C PHE A 16 -17.14 2.48 -7.17
N TRP A 17 -16.37 2.68 -6.12
CA TRP A 17 -16.25 1.74 -5.01
C TRP A 17 -17.54 1.63 -4.19
N ILE A 18 -18.23 2.74 -3.94
CA ILE A 18 -19.52 2.74 -3.24
C ILE A 18 -20.58 2.00 -4.06
N ASN A 19 -20.70 2.34 -5.34
CA ASN A 19 -21.85 1.90 -6.16
C ASN A 19 -21.67 0.51 -6.77
N ARG A 20 -20.40 0.09 -7.03
CA ARG A 20 -20.16 -1.14 -7.79
C ARG A 20 -19.51 -2.27 -6.96
N MET A 21 -18.83 -1.93 -5.86
CA MET A 21 -18.14 -2.94 -5.04
C MET A 21 -18.93 -3.34 -3.80
N THR A 22 -19.92 -2.61 -3.39
CA THR A 22 -20.76 -2.98 -2.24
C THR A 22 -21.57 -4.25 -2.53
N ASP A 23 -21.38 -5.30 -1.69
CA ASP A 23 -22.13 -6.57 -1.77
C ASP A 23 -23.31 -6.53 -0.80
N GLU A 24 -24.49 -6.18 -1.32
CA GLU A 24 -25.72 -6.11 -0.52
C GLU A 24 -26.33 -7.49 -0.21
N VAL A 25 -25.87 -8.55 -0.88
CA VAL A 25 -26.42 -9.90 -0.72
C VAL A 25 -25.67 -10.65 0.40
N ASN A 26 -24.32 -10.64 0.34
CA ASN A 26 -23.49 -11.40 1.28
C ASN A 26 -22.80 -10.51 2.32
N GLY A 27 -22.94 -9.20 2.21
CA GLY A 27 -22.30 -8.20 3.07
C GLY A 27 -20.85 -7.90 2.69
N GLY A 28 -20.33 -6.80 3.22
CA GLY A 28 -19.02 -6.29 2.86
C GLY A 28 -18.95 -5.81 1.42
N PHE A 29 -17.96 -6.28 0.68
CA PHE A 29 -17.68 -5.88 -0.71
C PHE A 29 -17.50 -7.10 -1.60
N TYR A 30 -17.80 -6.97 -2.90
CA TYR A 30 -17.46 -7.98 -3.90
C TYR A 30 -15.95 -8.19 -3.94
N GLY A 31 -15.53 -9.42 -4.21
CA GLY A 31 -14.11 -9.74 -4.31
C GLY A 31 -13.47 -9.32 -5.63
N ARG A 32 -14.29 -9.11 -6.72
CA ARG A 32 -13.72 -8.91 -8.06
C ARG A 32 -14.68 -8.27 -9.04
N ILE A 33 -14.15 -7.30 -9.80
CA ILE A 33 -14.68 -6.82 -11.08
C ILE A 33 -13.57 -7.00 -12.12
N THR A 34 -13.87 -7.69 -13.23
CA THR A 34 -12.89 -7.91 -14.30
C THR A 34 -12.55 -6.62 -15.04
N GLY A 35 -11.43 -6.59 -15.79
CA GLY A 35 -11.11 -5.47 -16.67
C GLY A 35 -12.10 -5.24 -17.81
N ARG A 36 -13.06 -6.16 -18.00
CA ARG A 36 -14.19 -6.03 -18.92
C ARG A 36 -15.50 -5.63 -18.22
N GLU A 37 -15.38 -5.06 -17.02
CA GLU A 37 -16.48 -4.49 -16.24
C GLU A 37 -17.52 -5.50 -15.68
N GLU A 38 -17.17 -6.81 -15.66
CA GLU A 38 -18.07 -7.84 -15.13
C GLU A 38 -17.84 -8.04 -13.63
N VAL A 39 -18.86 -7.83 -12.81
CA VAL A 39 -18.84 -8.23 -11.40
C VAL A 39 -18.80 -9.75 -11.31
N LYS A 40 -17.92 -10.29 -10.48
CA LYS A 40 -17.85 -11.71 -10.15
C LYS A 40 -18.37 -11.94 -8.73
N PRO A 41 -19.70 -12.20 -8.54
CA PRO A 41 -20.33 -12.21 -7.22
C PRO A 41 -19.80 -13.32 -6.29
N GLU A 42 -19.29 -14.40 -6.88
CA GLU A 42 -18.77 -15.56 -6.14
C GLU A 42 -17.22 -15.54 -6.02
N ALA A 43 -16.57 -14.42 -6.35
CA ALA A 43 -15.14 -14.29 -6.15
C ALA A 43 -14.79 -14.21 -4.66
N GLU A 44 -13.64 -14.79 -4.31
CA GLU A 44 -13.09 -14.67 -2.95
C GLU A 44 -12.86 -13.21 -2.55
N LYS A 45 -13.02 -12.93 -1.26
CA LYS A 45 -12.84 -11.59 -0.67
C LYS A 45 -11.48 -11.54 0.02
N GLY A 46 -10.58 -10.71 -0.48
CA GLY A 46 -9.23 -10.54 0.09
C GLY A 46 -9.21 -9.64 1.32
N ALA A 47 -8.38 -9.98 2.31
CA ALA A 47 -8.16 -9.13 3.49
C ALA A 47 -7.58 -7.77 3.07
N ILE A 48 -6.63 -7.77 2.14
CA ILE A 48 -5.99 -6.55 1.64
C ILE A 48 -7.01 -5.62 1.01
N LEU A 49 -7.88 -6.12 0.13
CA LEU A 49 -8.93 -5.33 -0.50
C LEU A 49 -9.80 -4.62 0.55
N ASN A 50 -10.27 -5.38 1.55
CA ASN A 50 -11.17 -4.83 2.58
C ASN A 50 -10.47 -3.85 3.52
N ALA A 51 -9.22 -4.11 3.91
CA ALA A 51 -8.42 -3.22 4.73
C ALA A 51 -8.09 -1.90 4.00
N ARG A 52 -7.77 -1.97 2.72
CA ARG A 52 -7.49 -0.80 1.88
C ARG A 52 -8.75 0.03 1.59
N ILE A 53 -9.91 -0.60 1.40
CA ILE A 53 -11.20 0.11 1.35
C ILE A 53 -11.44 0.84 2.67
N LEU A 54 -11.23 0.18 3.81
CA LEU A 54 -11.36 0.80 5.13
C LEU A 54 -10.47 2.04 5.25
N TRP A 55 -9.20 1.92 4.91
CA TRP A 55 -8.26 3.04 4.96
C TRP A 55 -8.73 4.20 4.08
N THR A 56 -9.02 3.92 2.79
CA THR A 56 -9.39 4.95 1.82
C THR A 56 -10.63 5.74 2.24
N PHE A 57 -11.69 5.05 2.65
CA PHE A 57 -12.92 5.73 3.03
C PHE A 57 -12.84 6.41 4.39
N SER A 58 -11.99 5.92 5.30
CA SER A 58 -11.69 6.60 6.57
C SER A 58 -10.92 7.91 6.34
N ALA A 59 -9.90 7.88 5.49
CA ALA A 59 -9.12 9.06 5.11
C ALA A 59 -9.99 10.06 4.34
N ALA A 60 -10.82 9.59 3.39
CA ALA A 60 -11.76 10.44 2.66
C ALA A 60 -12.79 11.11 3.61
N TYR A 61 -13.31 10.37 4.61
CA TYR A 61 -14.17 10.96 5.63
C TYR A 61 -13.43 11.96 6.51
N ARG A 62 -12.20 11.64 6.92
CA ARG A 62 -11.38 12.57 7.71
C ARG A 62 -11.18 13.90 6.97
N LEU A 63 -10.94 13.83 5.67
CA LEU A 63 -10.63 14.99 4.83
C LEU A 63 -11.88 15.78 4.41
N LEU A 64 -12.92 15.09 3.93
CA LEU A 64 -14.06 15.71 3.23
C LEU A 64 -15.34 15.75 4.07
N LYS A 65 -15.42 15.02 5.20
CA LYS A 65 -16.54 14.97 6.15
C LYS A 65 -17.91 14.59 5.54
N ARG A 66 -17.93 13.83 4.45
CA ARG A 66 -19.18 13.38 3.81
C ARG A 66 -19.68 12.09 4.48
N PRO A 67 -20.95 12.02 4.90
CA PRO A 67 -21.51 10.86 5.63
C PRO A 67 -21.38 9.53 4.88
N GLU A 68 -21.55 9.51 3.56
CA GLU A 68 -21.46 8.31 2.72
C GLU A 68 -20.07 7.64 2.80
N TYR A 69 -19.01 8.42 3.03
CA TYR A 69 -17.66 7.86 3.21
C TYR A 69 -17.51 7.18 4.57
N LEU A 70 -18.12 7.76 5.62
CA LEU A 70 -18.16 7.12 6.94
C LEU A 70 -18.98 5.82 6.92
N GLU A 71 -20.10 5.80 6.24
CA GLU A 71 -20.95 4.61 6.08
C GLU A 71 -20.15 3.48 5.42
N THR A 72 -19.46 3.78 4.33
CA THR A 72 -18.62 2.82 3.59
C THR A 72 -17.43 2.35 4.44
N ALA A 73 -16.75 3.25 5.13
CA ALA A 73 -15.67 2.92 6.06
C ALA A 73 -16.17 2.04 7.21
N THR A 74 -17.35 2.34 7.77
CA THR A 74 -17.95 1.55 8.85
C THR A 74 -18.32 0.14 8.38
N ARG A 75 -18.84 0.00 7.15
CA ARG A 75 -19.08 -1.31 6.51
C ARG A 75 -17.77 -2.09 6.40
N ALA A 76 -16.70 -1.47 5.93
CA ALA A 76 -15.38 -2.10 5.81
C ALA A 76 -14.81 -2.50 7.18
N LYS A 77 -14.88 -1.62 8.19
CA LYS A 77 -14.47 -1.92 9.58
C LYS A 77 -15.20 -3.15 10.11
N ARG A 78 -16.53 -3.20 9.96
CA ARG A 78 -17.33 -4.35 10.41
C ARG A 78 -16.95 -5.62 9.68
N THR A 79 -16.77 -5.56 8.36
CA THR A 79 -16.32 -6.72 7.58
C THR A 79 -14.97 -7.23 8.09
N LEU A 80 -14.02 -6.33 8.37
CA LEU A 80 -12.70 -6.70 8.84
C LEU A 80 -12.75 -7.33 10.24
N ILE A 81 -13.45 -6.73 11.19
CA ILE A 81 -13.54 -7.20 12.58
C ILE A 81 -14.41 -8.45 12.70
N ASP A 82 -15.58 -8.47 12.07
CA ASP A 82 -16.58 -9.52 12.29
C ASP A 82 -16.33 -10.77 11.43
N ARG A 83 -15.55 -10.66 10.33
CA ARG A 83 -15.36 -11.74 9.37
C ARG A 83 -13.90 -12.14 9.15
N PHE A 84 -12.99 -11.17 9.01
CA PHE A 84 -11.58 -11.46 8.76
C PHE A 84 -10.77 -11.71 10.02
N TYR A 85 -11.12 -11.09 11.16
CA TYR A 85 -10.38 -11.28 12.40
C TYR A 85 -10.57 -12.70 12.94
N ASP A 86 -9.46 -13.39 13.20
CA ASP A 86 -9.47 -14.74 13.78
C ASP A 86 -9.57 -14.64 15.31
N ASN A 87 -10.77 -14.91 15.84
CA ASN A 87 -11.03 -14.83 17.27
C ASN A 87 -10.39 -15.96 18.09
N GLU A 88 -9.90 -17.01 17.43
CA GLU A 88 -9.28 -18.16 18.09
C GLU A 88 -7.77 -17.96 18.25
N PHE A 89 -7.09 -17.56 17.15
CA PHE A 89 -5.64 -17.43 17.11
C PHE A 89 -5.13 -15.99 16.97
N GLY A 90 -6.01 -15.02 16.81
CA GLY A 90 -5.63 -13.64 16.51
C GLY A 90 -5.21 -13.43 15.05
N GLY A 91 -4.88 -12.18 14.71
CA GLY A 91 -4.56 -11.80 13.33
C GLY A 91 -5.78 -11.81 12.42
N VAL A 92 -5.57 -11.73 11.10
CA VAL A 92 -6.62 -11.81 10.09
C VAL A 92 -6.38 -12.97 9.14
N TYR A 93 -7.46 -13.55 8.61
CA TYR A 93 -7.41 -14.52 7.52
C TYR A 93 -6.94 -13.83 6.24
N TRP A 94 -6.24 -14.56 5.37
CA TRP A 94 -5.82 -14.04 4.07
C TRP A 94 -6.98 -13.77 3.14
N SER A 95 -7.95 -14.70 3.07
CA SER A 95 -9.17 -14.52 2.29
C SER A 95 -10.38 -15.22 2.90
N LEU A 96 -11.55 -14.76 2.48
CA LEU A 96 -12.85 -15.35 2.75
C LEU A 96 -13.49 -15.82 1.43
N ASP A 97 -14.39 -16.81 1.51
CA ASP A 97 -15.29 -17.08 0.41
C ASP A 97 -16.25 -15.90 0.18
N TYR A 98 -17.01 -15.93 -0.90
CA TYR A 98 -17.94 -14.86 -1.24
C TYR A 98 -19.05 -14.65 -0.20
N LYS A 99 -19.34 -15.64 0.64
CA LYS A 99 -20.33 -15.59 1.73
C LYS A 99 -19.76 -15.04 3.03
N GLY A 100 -18.43 -14.86 3.08
CA GLY A 100 -17.74 -14.34 4.25
C GLY A 100 -17.25 -15.40 5.24
N ASN A 101 -17.14 -16.67 4.82
CA ASN A 101 -16.52 -17.73 5.61
C ASN A 101 -14.99 -17.77 5.33
N PRO A 102 -14.14 -18.11 6.32
CA PRO A 102 -12.71 -18.27 6.10
C PRO A 102 -12.41 -19.26 4.96
N LEU A 103 -11.56 -18.85 3.99
CA LEU A 103 -11.15 -19.65 2.85
C LEU A 103 -9.66 -19.98 2.92
N ASP A 104 -8.78 -19.01 2.79
CA ASP A 104 -7.35 -19.15 3.07
C ASP A 104 -7.07 -18.50 4.43
N THR A 105 -6.67 -19.33 5.39
CA THR A 105 -6.52 -18.92 6.78
C THR A 105 -5.09 -18.59 7.18
N LYS A 106 -4.11 -18.68 6.25
CA LYS A 106 -2.72 -18.31 6.53
C LYS A 106 -2.62 -16.87 7.06
N LYS A 107 -1.60 -16.62 7.88
CA LYS A 107 -1.31 -15.31 8.44
C LYS A 107 -0.25 -14.63 7.58
N GLN A 108 -0.70 -13.86 6.59
CA GLN A 108 0.16 -12.98 5.80
C GLN A 108 0.38 -11.69 6.56
N ILE A 109 1.62 -11.40 6.96
CA ILE A 109 1.95 -10.23 7.80
C ILE A 109 1.61 -8.92 7.09
N TYR A 110 1.79 -8.90 5.77
CA TYR A 110 1.32 -7.83 4.90
C TYR A 110 -0.17 -7.49 5.11
N ALA A 111 -1.04 -8.50 5.21
CA ALA A 111 -2.47 -8.29 5.43
C ALA A 111 -2.77 -7.75 6.84
N LEU A 112 -2.03 -8.23 7.87
CA LEU A 112 -2.14 -7.69 9.23
C LEU A 112 -1.72 -6.22 9.25
N GLY A 113 -0.64 -5.86 8.54
CA GLY A 113 -0.19 -4.48 8.38
C GLY A 113 -1.30 -3.59 7.81
N PHE A 114 -1.90 -3.98 6.68
CA PHE A 114 -3.02 -3.21 6.12
C PHE A 114 -4.25 -3.16 7.01
N ALA A 115 -4.53 -4.21 7.78
CA ALA A 115 -5.60 -4.18 8.77
C ALA A 115 -5.33 -3.12 9.86
N ILE A 116 -4.09 -3.04 10.36
CA ILE A 116 -3.66 -1.96 11.29
C ILE A 116 -3.86 -0.60 10.63
N TYR A 117 -3.46 -0.46 9.37
CA TYR A 117 -3.53 0.81 8.64
C TYR A 117 -4.96 1.31 8.50
N GLY A 118 -5.87 0.46 8.05
CA GLY A 118 -7.29 0.80 7.92
C GLY A 118 -7.95 1.10 9.27
N LEU A 119 -7.70 0.29 10.29
CA LEU A 119 -8.29 0.47 11.63
C LEU A 119 -7.75 1.71 12.34
N SER A 120 -6.45 1.99 12.25
CA SER A 120 -5.85 3.19 12.84
C SER A 120 -6.33 4.47 12.15
N GLU A 121 -6.53 4.45 10.82
CA GLU A 121 -7.09 5.61 10.10
C GLU A 121 -8.57 5.81 10.43
N TYR A 122 -9.34 4.73 10.60
CA TYR A 122 -10.72 4.84 11.06
C TYR A 122 -10.79 5.46 12.47
N ALA A 123 -9.95 5.00 13.40
CA ALA A 123 -9.84 5.57 14.73
C ALA A 123 -9.43 7.05 14.68
N ARG A 124 -8.48 7.41 13.82
CA ARG A 124 -8.03 8.79 13.58
C ARG A 124 -9.16 9.69 13.07
N ALA A 125 -10.00 9.16 12.18
CA ALA A 125 -11.09 9.91 11.56
C ALA A 125 -12.31 10.10 12.47
N THR A 126 -12.56 9.16 13.39
CA THR A 126 -13.82 9.04 14.15
C THR A 126 -13.64 9.11 15.68
N GLY A 127 -12.47 8.81 16.21
CA GLY A 127 -12.24 8.61 17.64
C GLY A 127 -12.74 7.24 18.16
N ASP A 128 -12.90 6.23 17.28
CA ASP A 128 -13.45 4.91 17.63
C ASP A 128 -12.43 4.07 18.41
N ASP A 129 -12.69 3.84 19.68
CA ASP A 129 -11.83 3.08 20.60
C ASP A 129 -11.77 1.58 20.23
N GLU A 130 -12.84 1.01 19.65
CA GLU A 130 -12.86 -0.38 19.20
C GLU A 130 -11.86 -0.60 18.05
N ALA A 131 -11.89 0.27 17.04
CA ALA A 131 -10.94 0.18 15.92
C ALA A 131 -9.49 0.34 16.41
N LEU A 132 -9.23 1.28 17.30
CA LEU A 132 -7.91 1.46 17.89
C LEU A 132 -7.46 0.22 18.68
N ALA A 133 -8.34 -0.38 19.48
CA ALA A 133 -8.02 -1.59 20.24
C ALA A 133 -7.67 -2.77 19.34
N TYR A 134 -8.36 -2.96 18.19
CA TYR A 134 -8.02 -4.00 17.22
C TYR A 134 -6.70 -3.70 16.51
N ALA A 135 -6.43 -2.44 16.14
CA ALA A 135 -5.15 -2.06 15.55
C ALA A 135 -3.97 -2.36 16.49
N ILE A 136 -4.11 -2.04 17.79
CA ILE A 136 -3.09 -2.35 18.81
C ILE A 136 -2.90 -3.87 18.99
N ARG A 137 -3.97 -4.65 19.05
CA ARG A 137 -3.86 -6.12 19.12
C ARG A 137 -3.14 -6.70 17.92
N LEU A 138 -3.40 -6.20 16.70
CA LEU A 138 -2.72 -6.66 15.49
C LEU A 138 -1.23 -6.27 15.50
N PHE A 139 -0.89 -5.08 16.01
CA PHE A 139 0.50 -4.69 16.25
C PHE A 139 1.18 -5.67 17.21
N GLU A 140 0.58 -5.95 18.36
CA GLU A 140 1.11 -6.91 19.34
C GLU A 140 1.27 -8.31 18.74
N THR A 141 0.32 -8.74 17.91
CA THR A 141 0.37 -10.02 17.19
C THR A 141 1.54 -10.10 16.20
N ILE A 142 1.80 -9.03 15.42
CA ILE A 142 2.96 -8.97 14.51
C ILE A 142 4.26 -9.04 15.30
N GLU A 143 4.37 -8.28 16.40
CA GLU A 143 5.56 -8.26 17.22
C GLU A 143 5.83 -9.58 17.93
N GLU A 144 4.80 -10.31 18.31
CA GLU A 144 4.92 -11.61 18.98
C GLU A 144 5.31 -12.75 18.03
N HIS A 145 4.72 -12.77 16.83
CA HIS A 145 4.81 -13.95 15.94
C HIS A 145 5.72 -13.76 14.73
N SER A 146 5.87 -12.54 14.23
CA SER A 146 6.62 -12.28 13.00
C SER A 146 7.99 -11.65 13.24
N PHE A 147 8.15 -10.83 14.27
CA PHE A 147 9.40 -10.15 14.54
C PHE A 147 10.50 -11.14 14.96
N ASP A 148 11.64 -11.10 14.28
CA ASP A 148 12.84 -11.88 14.63
C ASP A 148 13.78 -11.05 15.50
N PRO A 149 13.86 -11.29 16.82
CA PRO A 149 14.71 -10.50 17.70
C PRO A 149 16.21 -10.83 17.58
N VAL A 150 16.58 -11.91 16.88
CA VAL A 150 17.98 -12.35 16.73
C VAL A 150 18.61 -11.80 15.45
N LYS A 151 17.89 -11.96 14.32
CA LYS A 151 18.39 -11.56 13.00
C LYS A 151 17.77 -10.24 12.53
N ASN A 152 16.85 -9.70 13.31
CA ASN A 152 16.04 -8.52 13.03
C ASN A 152 15.13 -8.67 11.80
N GLY A 153 14.04 -7.88 11.76
CA GLY A 153 13.06 -7.90 10.70
C GLY A 153 11.89 -8.86 10.94
N TYR A 154 11.04 -9.00 9.94
CA TYR A 154 9.76 -9.67 10.05
C TYR A 154 9.68 -10.82 9.03
N CYS A 155 9.13 -11.96 9.45
CA CYS A 155 8.84 -13.04 8.51
C CYS A 155 7.58 -12.72 7.69
N GLU A 156 7.51 -13.24 6.49
CA GLU A 156 6.47 -12.92 5.49
C GLU A 156 5.11 -13.50 5.83
N ALA A 157 5.08 -14.79 6.21
CA ALA A 157 3.83 -15.51 6.48
C ALA A 157 4.02 -16.68 7.44
N LEU A 158 2.91 -17.08 8.07
CA LEU A 158 2.80 -18.19 9.01
C LEU A 158 1.51 -18.97 8.77
N THR A 159 1.40 -20.19 9.32
CA THR A 159 0.12 -20.91 9.35
C THR A 159 -0.91 -20.17 10.19
N ARG A 160 -2.17 -20.62 10.18
CA ARG A 160 -3.22 -20.03 11.01
C ARG A 160 -2.84 -20.00 12.49
N GLU A 161 -2.18 -21.07 12.97
CA GLU A 161 -1.75 -21.28 14.34
C GLU A 161 -0.35 -20.73 14.64
N TRP A 162 0.18 -19.85 13.78
CA TRP A 162 1.48 -19.21 13.89
C TRP A 162 2.70 -20.15 13.73
N GLY A 163 2.51 -21.31 13.13
CA GLY A 163 3.57 -22.23 12.75
C GLY A 163 4.25 -21.83 11.43
N GLU A 164 5.35 -22.51 11.11
CA GLU A 164 6.04 -22.33 9.83
C GLU A 164 5.17 -22.76 8.64
N ILE A 165 5.26 -22.04 7.53
CA ILE A 165 4.58 -22.34 6.27
C ILE A 165 5.59 -22.45 5.12
N ALA A 166 5.38 -23.41 4.23
CA ALA A 166 6.32 -23.68 3.14
C ALA A 166 6.27 -22.61 2.03
N ASP A 167 5.08 -22.13 1.70
CA ASP A 167 4.88 -21.07 0.70
C ASP A 167 4.46 -19.77 1.41
N MET A 168 5.41 -18.87 1.54
CA MET A 168 5.21 -17.55 2.19
C MET A 168 4.83 -16.45 1.22
N ARG A 169 4.85 -16.71 -0.09
CA ARG A 169 4.64 -15.68 -1.12
C ARG A 169 3.31 -14.96 -0.97
N LEU A 170 3.33 -13.67 -1.26
CA LEU A 170 2.12 -12.86 -1.42
C LEU A 170 1.37 -13.25 -2.70
N SER A 171 2.11 -13.50 -3.78
CA SER A 171 1.56 -13.89 -5.08
C SER A 171 2.45 -14.94 -5.77
N ALA A 172 1.92 -15.58 -6.81
CA ALA A 172 2.68 -16.54 -7.60
C ALA A 172 3.85 -15.91 -8.38
N LYS A 173 3.91 -14.57 -8.49
CA LYS A 173 5.00 -13.84 -9.16
C LYS A 173 6.19 -13.60 -8.24
N ASP A 174 6.00 -13.67 -6.93
CA ASP A 174 7.03 -13.38 -5.94
C ASP A 174 7.99 -14.55 -5.75
N GLU A 175 9.19 -14.25 -5.33
CA GLU A 175 10.16 -15.23 -4.88
C GLU A 175 9.81 -15.68 -3.44
N ASN A 176 9.96 -16.97 -3.16
CA ASN A 176 9.60 -17.53 -1.85
C ASN A 176 10.75 -17.35 -0.86
N GLU A 177 10.83 -16.18 -0.27
CA GLU A 177 11.83 -15.83 0.72
C GLU A 177 11.19 -15.41 2.04
N ARG A 178 11.95 -15.51 3.13
CA ARG A 178 11.43 -15.30 4.48
C ARG A 178 11.20 -13.82 4.81
N LYS A 179 12.00 -12.93 4.23
CA LYS A 179 11.92 -11.47 4.43
C LYS A 179 11.82 -10.78 3.09
N THR A 180 10.89 -9.84 2.98
CA THR A 180 10.71 -9.06 1.74
C THR A 180 10.70 -7.57 2.06
N MET A 181 11.21 -6.76 1.14
CA MET A 181 11.11 -5.32 1.20
C MET A 181 9.64 -4.88 1.31
N ASN A 182 8.78 -5.50 0.48
CA ASN A 182 7.37 -5.14 0.37
C ASN A 182 6.62 -5.29 1.70
N THR A 183 6.77 -6.41 2.41
CA THR A 183 6.15 -6.58 3.74
C THR A 183 6.73 -5.62 4.77
N HIS A 184 8.04 -5.37 4.77
CA HIS A 184 8.63 -4.38 5.68
C HIS A 184 8.12 -2.96 5.41
N LEU A 185 7.93 -2.57 4.14
CA LEU A 185 7.37 -1.27 3.78
C LEU A 185 5.92 -1.13 4.29
N HIS A 186 5.13 -2.19 4.12
CA HIS A 186 3.75 -2.22 4.56
C HIS A 186 3.54 -2.71 6.01
N ILE A 187 4.62 -2.74 6.81
CA ILE A 187 4.62 -2.63 8.27
C ILE A 187 5.02 -1.22 8.69
N LEU A 188 6.02 -0.60 8.06
CA LEU A 188 6.46 0.77 8.35
C LEU A 188 5.30 1.77 8.21
N GLU A 189 4.58 1.73 7.11
CA GLU A 189 3.47 2.61 6.81
C GLU A 189 2.31 2.52 7.84
N PRO A 190 1.72 1.34 8.13
CA PRO A 190 0.69 1.21 9.14
C PRO A 190 1.17 1.53 10.56
N TYR A 191 2.41 1.22 10.91
CA TYR A 191 2.98 1.59 12.20
C TYR A 191 3.14 3.11 12.33
N THR A 192 3.49 3.79 11.24
CA THR A 192 3.54 5.25 11.16
C THR A 192 2.16 5.85 11.43
N ASN A 193 1.12 5.31 10.79
CA ASN A 193 -0.24 5.80 10.99
C ASN A 193 -0.79 5.48 12.40
N LEU A 194 -0.53 4.28 12.90
CA LEU A 194 -0.90 3.90 14.28
C LEU A 194 -0.21 4.82 15.30
N PHE A 195 1.05 5.17 15.08
CA PHE A 195 1.78 6.08 15.96
C PHE A 195 1.20 7.50 15.99
N ARG A 196 0.44 7.92 14.99
CA ARG A 196 -0.27 9.21 15.01
C ARG A 196 -1.37 9.26 16.09
N VAL A 197 -1.99 8.11 16.39
CA VAL A 197 -3.13 7.99 17.32
C VAL A 197 -2.80 7.27 18.63
N TRP A 198 -1.70 6.53 18.66
CA TRP A 198 -1.25 5.78 19.84
C TRP A 198 0.26 5.91 20.03
N LYS A 199 0.67 6.79 20.95
CA LYS A 199 2.07 7.09 21.26
C LYS A 199 2.65 6.08 22.27
N ASP A 200 2.94 4.86 21.80
CA ASP A 200 3.55 3.78 22.59
C ASP A 200 5.05 3.68 22.29
N THR A 201 5.87 3.49 23.34
CA THR A 201 7.33 3.41 23.22
C THR A 201 7.83 2.16 22.51
N ARG A 202 7.06 1.05 22.51
CA ARG A 202 7.39 -0.17 21.76
C ARG A 202 7.19 0.10 20.26
N LEU A 203 6.08 0.73 19.91
CA LEU A 203 5.77 1.12 18.54
C LEU A 203 6.80 2.13 18.02
N GLU A 204 7.17 3.15 18.80
CA GLU A 204 8.22 4.10 18.45
C GLU A 204 9.56 3.39 18.16
N ARG A 205 9.95 2.47 19.04
CA ARG A 205 11.18 1.69 18.87
C ARG A 205 11.16 0.87 17.57
N GLN A 206 10.03 0.23 17.25
CA GLN A 206 9.92 -0.56 16.02
C GLN A 206 9.86 0.29 14.76
N LEU A 207 9.27 1.47 14.80
CA LEU A 207 9.37 2.43 13.69
C LEU A 207 10.81 2.85 13.41
N ARG A 208 11.58 3.18 14.45
CA ARG A 208 13.01 3.49 14.32
C ARG A 208 13.79 2.30 13.76
N ASN A 209 13.47 1.10 14.23
CA ASN A 209 14.07 -0.14 13.75
C ASN A 209 13.77 -0.37 12.26
N LEU A 210 12.54 -0.20 11.83
CA LEU A 210 12.14 -0.35 10.43
C LEU A 210 12.86 0.66 9.53
N ILE A 211 12.93 1.94 9.91
CA ILE A 211 13.74 2.93 9.18
C ILE A 211 15.20 2.47 9.07
N GLY A 212 15.78 1.98 10.18
CA GLY A 212 17.13 1.40 10.19
C GLY A 212 17.27 0.21 9.24
N LEU A 213 16.31 -0.69 9.18
CA LEU A 213 16.30 -1.82 8.24
C LEU A 213 16.29 -1.34 6.78
N PHE A 214 15.49 -0.34 6.44
CA PHE A 214 15.49 0.22 5.09
C PHE A 214 16.83 0.85 4.72
N THR A 215 17.42 1.63 5.61
CA THR A 215 18.64 2.38 5.32
C THR A 215 19.92 1.54 5.39
N GLU A 216 19.94 0.44 6.16
CA GLU A 216 21.13 -0.35 6.43
C GLU A 216 21.14 -1.75 5.78
N ARG A 217 19.95 -2.31 5.44
CA ARG A 217 19.80 -3.68 4.94
C ARG A 217 19.12 -3.78 3.59
N ILE A 218 18.06 -3.01 3.40
CA ILE A 218 17.20 -3.11 2.22
C ILE A 218 17.72 -2.22 1.09
N LEU A 219 18.20 -1.02 1.40
CA LEU A 219 18.81 -0.12 0.43
C LEU A 219 20.15 -0.66 -0.06
N ASN A 220 20.28 -0.90 -1.34
CA ASN A 220 21.57 -1.12 -1.98
C ASN A 220 22.27 0.23 -2.20
N ILE A 221 23.18 0.58 -1.29
CA ILE A 221 23.88 1.87 -1.30
C ILE A 221 24.73 2.11 -2.56
N LYS A 222 24.99 1.10 -3.38
CA LYS A 222 25.77 1.27 -4.62
C LYS A 222 24.89 1.71 -5.79
N THR A 223 23.61 1.36 -5.76
CA THR A 223 22.69 1.60 -6.87
C THR A 223 21.59 2.59 -6.53
N GLY A 224 21.26 2.77 -5.24
CA GLY A 224 20.12 3.54 -4.78
C GLY A 224 18.79 2.79 -4.81
N HIS A 225 18.74 1.59 -5.42
CA HIS A 225 17.55 0.77 -5.45
C HIS A 225 17.39 -0.08 -4.19
N LEU A 226 16.16 -0.48 -3.91
CA LEU A 226 15.84 -1.41 -2.83
C LEU A 226 15.97 -2.85 -3.32
N GLU A 227 16.65 -3.69 -2.54
CA GLU A 227 16.64 -5.14 -2.73
C GLU A 227 15.29 -5.69 -2.25
N LEU A 228 14.68 -6.61 -3.02
CA LEU A 228 13.28 -6.98 -2.79
C LEU A 228 13.07 -8.21 -1.90
N PHE A 229 13.96 -9.22 -1.99
CA PHE A 229 13.79 -10.52 -1.36
C PHE A 229 15.05 -10.95 -0.62
N PHE A 230 14.90 -11.43 0.61
CA PHE A 230 16.03 -11.79 1.47
C PHE A 230 15.78 -13.11 2.20
N ASN A 231 16.83 -13.89 2.39
CA ASN A 231 16.84 -14.96 3.37
C ASN A 231 16.87 -14.39 4.81
N ASP A 232 16.90 -15.28 5.82
CA ASP A 232 16.96 -14.88 7.22
C ASP A 232 18.15 -13.97 7.56
N ASP A 233 19.28 -14.13 6.88
CA ASP A 233 20.52 -13.41 7.13
C ASP A 233 20.64 -12.11 6.32
N TRP A 234 19.54 -11.63 5.74
CA TRP A 234 19.48 -10.41 4.92
C TRP A 234 20.36 -10.50 3.65
N VAL A 235 20.52 -11.70 3.09
CA VAL A 235 21.21 -11.89 1.82
C VAL A 235 20.18 -11.96 0.70
N SER A 236 20.25 -11.00 -0.23
CA SER A 236 19.49 -11.04 -1.47
C SER A 236 20.23 -11.86 -2.54
N LYS A 237 19.49 -12.68 -3.27
CA LYS A 237 20.01 -13.46 -4.41
C LYS A 237 19.45 -12.96 -5.75
N TYR A 238 18.52 -12.04 -5.71
CA TYR A 238 17.74 -11.60 -6.84
C TYR A 238 18.14 -10.19 -7.24
N ARG A 239 18.23 -9.95 -8.54
CA ARG A 239 18.57 -8.63 -9.09
C ARG A 239 17.38 -8.08 -9.85
N ILE A 240 16.39 -7.64 -9.07
CA ILE A 240 15.14 -7.07 -9.57
C ILE A 240 15.06 -5.63 -9.09
N VAL A 241 14.79 -4.71 -10.01
CA VAL A 241 14.53 -3.30 -9.69
C VAL A 241 13.05 -3.04 -9.88
N SER A 242 12.39 -2.53 -8.83
CA SER A 242 10.99 -2.12 -8.87
C SER A 242 10.90 -0.60 -8.63
N TYR A 243 10.83 0.14 -9.71
CA TYR A 243 10.87 1.61 -9.69
C TYR A 243 9.71 2.21 -8.88
N GLY A 244 8.52 1.57 -8.96
CA GLY A 244 7.37 1.96 -8.16
C GLY A 244 7.60 1.82 -6.66
N HIS A 245 8.23 0.74 -6.21
CA HIS A 245 8.55 0.57 -4.79
C HIS A 245 9.67 1.49 -4.32
N ASP A 246 10.65 1.79 -5.17
CA ASP A 246 11.69 2.74 -4.82
C ASP A 246 11.09 4.13 -4.54
N ILE A 247 10.29 4.65 -5.48
CA ILE A 247 9.67 5.97 -5.27
C ILE A 247 8.66 5.96 -4.11
N GLU A 248 7.88 4.89 -3.91
CA GLU A 248 6.97 4.75 -2.78
C GLU A 248 7.72 4.74 -1.45
N ALA A 249 8.76 3.92 -1.33
CA ALA A 249 9.55 3.84 -0.10
C ALA A 249 10.25 5.16 0.22
N SER A 250 10.70 5.91 -0.78
CA SER A 250 11.37 7.19 -0.55
C SER A 250 10.51 8.13 0.30
N TRP A 251 9.24 8.33 -0.06
CA TRP A 251 8.38 9.23 0.69
C TRP A 251 7.78 8.59 1.95
N LEU A 252 7.54 7.27 1.99
CA LEU A 252 7.04 6.60 3.21
C LEU A 252 8.09 6.57 4.33
N ILE A 253 9.37 6.35 4.01
CA ILE A 253 10.46 6.44 4.99
C ILE A 253 10.59 7.88 5.52
N HIS A 254 10.49 8.86 4.64
CA HIS A 254 10.51 10.27 5.02
C HIS A 254 9.33 10.62 5.94
N GLU A 255 8.11 10.21 5.58
CA GLU A 255 6.92 10.40 6.40
C GLU A 255 7.06 9.77 7.80
N ALA A 256 7.59 8.55 7.88
CA ALA A 256 7.84 7.89 9.16
C ALA A 256 8.80 8.69 10.05
N ALA A 257 9.88 9.22 9.48
CA ALA A 257 10.83 10.07 10.19
C ALA A 257 10.20 11.39 10.65
N LEU A 258 9.39 12.02 9.80
CA LEU A 258 8.64 13.24 10.15
C LEU A 258 7.65 12.99 11.30
N VAL A 259 6.92 11.87 11.28
CA VAL A 259 5.94 11.51 12.32
C VAL A 259 6.58 11.16 13.66
N LEU A 260 7.79 10.62 13.65
CA LEU A 260 8.60 10.42 14.85
C LEU A 260 9.06 11.75 15.45
N GLY A 261 9.27 12.78 14.65
CA GLY A 261 9.65 14.12 15.09
C GLY A 261 11.07 14.24 15.63
N ASP A 262 11.95 13.30 15.27
CA ASP A 262 13.35 13.27 15.68
C ASP A 262 14.23 13.91 14.60
N LYS A 263 14.79 15.06 14.90
CA LYS A 263 15.61 15.84 13.96
C LYS A 263 16.88 15.13 13.53
N ASP A 264 17.57 14.46 14.45
CA ASP A 264 18.81 13.75 14.15
C ASP A 264 18.56 12.54 13.23
N LEU A 265 17.41 11.90 13.38
CA LEU A 265 16.96 10.83 12.48
C LEU A 265 16.59 11.40 11.11
N LEU A 266 15.86 12.50 11.07
CA LEU A 266 15.45 13.15 9.83
C LEU A 266 16.67 13.58 9.00
N GLU A 267 17.65 14.26 9.60
CA GLU A 267 18.90 14.66 8.93
C GLU A 267 19.68 13.48 8.34
N LYS A 268 19.57 12.28 8.92
CA LYS A 268 20.20 11.05 8.40
C LYS A 268 19.41 10.42 7.25
N VAL A 269 18.09 10.52 7.30
CA VAL A 269 17.17 9.87 6.35
C VAL A 269 17.02 10.68 5.07
N GLU A 270 16.95 12.01 5.15
CA GLU A 270 16.72 12.90 4.00
C GLU A 270 17.65 12.66 2.81
N PRO A 271 19.00 12.56 2.96
CA PRO A 271 19.88 12.28 1.83
C PRO A 271 19.63 10.91 1.17
N LEU A 272 19.15 9.93 1.95
CA LEU A 272 18.82 8.59 1.43
C LEU A 272 17.49 8.59 0.70
N VAL A 273 16.53 9.40 1.16
CA VAL A 273 15.25 9.62 0.47
C VAL A 273 15.49 10.18 -0.94
N GLU A 274 16.30 11.23 -1.06
CA GLU A 274 16.68 11.79 -2.37
C GLU A 274 17.41 10.76 -3.24
N TYR A 275 18.31 9.97 -2.64
CA TYR A 275 19.08 8.96 -3.36
C TYR A 275 18.20 7.82 -3.91
N ILE A 276 17.25 7.33 -3.11
CA ILE A 276 16.28 6.30 -3.55
C ILE A 276 15.38 6.86 -4.65
N ALA A 277 14.87 8.07 -4.48
CA ALA A 277 14.02 8.72 -5.47
C ALA A 277 14.76 8.98 -6.79
N ALA A 278 16.04 9.37 -6.74
CA ALA A 278 16.88 9.54 -7.93
C ALA A 278 17.12 8.21 -8.66
N ALA A 279 17.26 7.09 -7.93
CA ALA A 279 17.35 5.77 -8.55
C ALA A 279 16.01 5.35 -9.19
N ALA A 280 14.87 5.64 -8.56
CA ALA A 280 13.55 5.39 -9.14
C ALA A 280 13.35 6.12 -10.48
N ASP A 281 13.97 7.27 -10.67
CA ASP A 281 13.91 8.05 -11.92
C ASP A 281 14.48 7.31 -13.14
N GLU A 282 15.29 6.26 -12.94
CA GLU A 282 15.74 5.40 -14.04
C GLU A 282 14.56 4.70 -14.75
N GLY A 283 13.43 4.56 -14.06
CA GLY A 283 12.18 4.03 -14.62
C GLY A 283 11.31 5.08 -15.34
N LEU A 284 11.65 6.37 -15.30
CA LEU A 284 10.87 7.40 -15.95
C LEU A 284 10.98 7.36 -17.48
N THR A 285 9.87 7.56 -18.15
CA THR A 285 9.79 7.71 -19.60
C THR A 285 9.60 9.18 -20.00
N SER A 286 9.76 9.48 -21.27
CA SER A 286 9.67 10.86 -21.80
C SER A 286 8.29 11.52 -21.62
N ASP A 287 7.22 10.72 -21.49
CA ASP A 287 5.86 11.19 -21.23
C ASP A 287 5.56 11.42 -19.73
N GLY A 288 6.54 11.18 -18.86
CA GLY A 288 6.43 11.34 -17.42
C GLY A 288 5.89 10.12 -16.67
N SER A 289 5.48 9.07 -17.37
CA SER A 289 5.11 7.81 -16.74
C SER A 289 6.35 7.03 -16.27
N MET A 290 6.13 6.08 -15.37
CA MET A 290 7.18 5.20 -14.84
C MET A 290 6.88 3.75 -15.22
N ILE A 291 7.89 3.05 -15.75
CA ILE A 291 7.79 1.61 -16.08
C ILE A 291 7.77 0.77 -14.82
N TYR A 292 7.35 -0.49 -14.96
CA TYR A 292 7.08 -1.36 -13.81
C TYR A 292 8.36 -1.89 -13.15
N GLU A 293 9.07 -2.81 -13.82
CA GLU A 293 10.19 -3.56 -13.22
C GLU A 293 11.28 -3.93 -14.22
N THR A 294 12.51 -4.07 -13.72
CA THR A 294 13.63 -4.61 -14.51
C THR A 294 14.25 -5.81 -13.80
N PHE A 295 14.31 -6.94 -14.51
CA PHE A 295 14.94 -8.18 -14.07
C PHE A 295 16.36 -8.23 -14.64
N LEU A 296 17.34 -7.71 -13.91
CA LEU A 296 18.71 -7.53 -14.36
C LEU A 296 19.40 -8.86 -14.73
N ASP A 297 19.13 -9.92 -13.99
CA ASP A 297 19.70 -11.26 -14.25
C ASP A 297 19.10 -11.90 -15.52
N LYS A 298 17.89 -11.50 -15.89
CA LYS A 298 17.16 -12.01 -17.06
C LYS A 298 17.32 -11.10 -18.27
N GLY A 299 17.92 -9.90 -18.11
CA GLY A 299 17.99 -8.87 -19.16
C GLY A 299 16.61 -8.49 -19.70
N LYS A 300 15.58 -8.53 -18.86
CA LYS A 300 14.18 -8.26 -19.21
C LYS A 300 13.66 -7.07 -18.44
N THR A 301 12.99 -6.15 -19.11
CA THR A 301 12.25 -5.04 -18.51
C THR A 301 10.77 -5.19 -18.83
N ASP A 302 9.94 -5.07 -17.79
CA ASP A 302 8.50 -4.90 -17.92
C ASP A 302 8.22 -3.40 -18.00
N THR A 303 7.80 -2.96 -19.18
CA THR A 303 7.56 -1.55 -19.49
C THR A 303 6.10 -1.15 -19.41
N ASP A 304 5.23 -2.00 -18.87
CA ASP A 304 3.85 -1.66 -18.59
C ASP A 304 3.78 -0.56 -17.50
N ARG A 305 2.85 0.37 -17.65
CA ARG A 305 2.66 1.47 -16.71
C ARG A 305 1.48 1.12 -15.81
N HIS A 306 1.78 0.51 -14.66
CA HIS A 306 0.79 0.11 -13.67
C HIS A 306 0.23 1.31 -12.93
N TRP A 307 -1.06 1.29 -12.60
CA TRP A 307 -1.80 2.38 -11.93
C TRP A 307 -1.13 2.84 -10.63
N TRP A 308 -0.72 1.88 -9.80
CA TRP A 308 -0.15 2.16 -8.51
C TRP A 308 1.23 2.82 -8.61
N VAL A 309 2.05 2.38 -9.57
CA VAL A 309 3.36 2.97 -9.84
C VAL A 309 3.22 4.44 -10.22
N GLN A 310 2.22 4.78 -11.06
CA GLN A 310 1.99 6.17 -11.44
C GLN A 310 1.49 7.01 -10.26
N ALA A 311 0.62 6.47 -9.42
CA ALA A 311 0.16 7.14 -8.22
C ALA A 311 1.33 7.45 -7.26
N GLU A 312 2.19 6.48 -7.01
CA GLU A 312 3.37 6.65 -6.14
C GLU A 312 4.41 7.60 -6.76
N ASN A 313 4.58 7.56 -8.07
CA ASN A 313 5.42 8.48 -8.82
C ASN A 313 4.99 9.95 -8.59
N VAL A 314 3.70 10.24 -8.63
CA VAL A 314 3.17 11.60 -8.33
C VAL A 314 3.46 11.98 -6.88
N VAL A 315 3.16 11.13 -5.90
CA VAL A 315 3.31 11.46 -4.47
C VAL A 315 4.78 11.65 -4.11
N GLY A 316 5.65 10.75 -4.55
CA GLY A 316 7.08 10.82 -4.26
C GLY A 316 7.73 12.09 -4.81
N HIS A 317 7.38 12.48 -6.05
CA HIS A 317 7.91 13.72 -6.63
C HIS A 317 7.32 14.98 -5.97
N VAL A 318 6.06 14.96 -5.55
CA VAL A 318 5.50 16.07 -4.75
C VAL A 318 6.19 16.15 -3.39
N ASN A 319 6.56 15.03 -2.78
CA ASN A 319 7.34 15.01 -1.54
C ASN A 319 8.71 15.68 -1.71
N LEU A 320 9.42 15.39 -2.82
CA LEU A 320 10.69 16.04 -3.13
C LEU A 320 10.53 17.56 -3.34
N TYR A 321 9.50 17.97 -4.07
CA TYR A 321 9.20 19.38 -4.26
C TYR A 321 8.98 20.12 -2.94
N GLN A 322 8.22 19.53 -2.01
CA GLN A 322 7.81 20.22 -0.78
C GLN A 322 8.89 20.25 0.30
N HIS A 323 9.74 19.24 0.35
CA HIS A 323 10.68 19.08 1.46
C HIS A 323 12.15 19.27 1.06
N PHE A 324 12.45 19.21 -0.25
CA PHE A 324 13.83 19.33 -0.76
C PHE A 324 13.98 20.47 -1.80
N ASP A 325 12.99 21.35 -1.93
CA ASP A 325 12.99 22.49 -2.86
C ASP A 325 13.24 22.08 -4.32
N ASP A 326 12.88 20.84 -4.72
CA ASP A 326 13.09 20.32 -6.08
C ASP A 326 11.95 20.72 -7.03
N GLU A 327 12.12 21.85 -7.71
CA GLU A 327 11.16 22.35 -8.72
C GLU A 327 11.05 21.39 -9.94
N VAL A 328 12.07 20.60 -10.24
CA VAL A 328 12.05 19.62 -11.35
C VAL A 328 11.17 18.46 -10.98
N ALA A 329 11.17 18.05 -9.73
CA ALA A 329 10.28 17.00 -9.24
C ALA A 329 8.80 17.37 -9.42
N MET A 330 8.41 18.63 -9.14
CA MET A 330 7.05 19.08 -9.41
C MET A 330 6.67 18.95 -10.90
N GLN A 331 7.59 19.25 -11.81
CA GLN A 331 7.33 19.08 -13.25
C GLN A 331 7.18 17.62 -13.66
N LYS A 332 7.91 16.70 -12.99
CA LYS A 332 7.74 15.26 -13.19
C LYS A 332 6.37 14.78 -12.70
N ALA A 333 5.95 15.21 -11.49
CA ALA A 333 4.63 14.91 -10.95
C ALA A 333 3.49 15.38 -11.86
N LEU A 334 3.58 16.61 -12.40
CA LEU A 334 2.58 17.16 -13.32
C LEU A 334 2.50 16.37 -14.62
N ARG A 335 3.63 15.98 -15.22
CA ARG A 335 3.65 15.17 -16.45
C ARG A 335 3.08 13.78 -16.20
N CYS A 336 3.40 13.16 -15.06
CA CYS A 336 2.82 11.87 -14.70
C CYS A 336 1.30 11.97 -14.51
N TRP A 337 0.82 13.04 -13.87
CA TRP A 337 -0.62 13.29 -13.74
C TRP A 337 -1.30 13.48 -15.09
N ASP A 338 -0.68 14.18 -16.03
CA ASP A 338 -1.20 14.30 -17.40
C ASP A 338 -1.27 12.93 -18.10
N PHE A 339 -0.26 12.08 -17.94
CA PHE A 339 -0.30 10.70 -18.43
C PHE A 339 -1.46 9.89 -17.81
N ILE A 340 -1.63 9.97 -16.50
CA ILE A 340 -2.71 9.28 -15.78
C ILE A 340 -4.08 9.67 -16.35
N LYS A 341 -4.35 10.98 -16.48
CA LYS A 341 -5.61 11.51 -17.03
C LYS A 341 -5.88 11.02 -18.45
N GLN A 342 -4.85 10.92 -19.29
CA GLN A 342 -5.00 10.57 -20.69
C GLN A 342 -5.12 9.07 -20.93
N HIS A 343 -4.56 8.23 -20.06
CA HIS A 343 -4.35 6.82 -20.36
C HIS A 343 -4.86 5.83 -19.31
N LEU A 344 -4.88 6.20 -18.03
CA LEU A 344 -5.27 5.30 -16.94
C LEU A 344 -6.69 5.52 -16.45
N VAL A 345 -7.16 6.76 -16.39
CA VAL A 345 -8.50 7.08 -15.89
C VAL A 345 -9.56 6.54 -16.85
N ASP A 346 -10.50 5.75 -16.32
CA ASP A 346 -11.67 5.30 -17.08
C ASP A 346 -12.85 6.23 -16.84
N TYR A 347 -13.01 7.21 -17.71
CA TYR A 347 -14.09 8.19 -17.66
C TYR A 347 -15.47 7.61 -17.99
N LYS A 348 -15.51 6.39 -18.53
CA LYS A 348 -16.78 5.76 -18.93
C LYS A 348 -17.41 4.93 -17.81
N TYR A 349 -16.58 4.12 -17.14
CA TYR A 349 -17.06 3.15 -16.15
C TYR A 349 -16.62 3.49 -14.73
N GLY A 350 -15.77 4.49 -14.58
CA GLY A 350 -15.16 4.89 -13.32
C GLY A 350 -13.93 4.08 -12.97
N GLU A 351 -13.20 4.55 -11.95
CA GLU A 351 -11.92 3.97 -11.51
C GLU A 351 -10.83 4.07 -12.60
N TRP A 352 -9.64 3.58 -12.31
CA TRP A 352 -8.54 3.52 -13.27
C TRP A 352 -8.40 2.12 -13.84
N HIS A 353 -7.81 2.02 -15.02
CA HIS A 353 -7.36 0.74 -15.57
C HIS A 353 -6.19 0.17 -14.77
N TRP A 354 -5.95 -1.14 -14.85
CA TRP A 354 -4.83 -1.80 -14.18
C TRP A 354 -3.48 -1.28 -14.66
N SER A 355 -3.30 -1.21 -15.97
CA SER A 355 -2.08 -0.70 -16.59
C SER A 355 -2.33 -0.24 -18.02
N VAL A 356 -1.37 0.50 -18.54
CA VAL A 356 -1.19 0.75 -19.97
C VAL A 356 0.01 -0.05 -20.43
N ARG A 357 -0.17 -0.87 -21.44
CA ARG A 357 0.89 -1.73 -22.00
C ARG A 357 1.96 -0.93 -22.71
N ALA A 358 3.08 -1.58 -23.02
CA ALA A 358 4.20 -0.98 -23.72
C ALA A 358 3.81 -0.35 -25.09
N ASP A 359 2.82 -0.92 -25.77
CA ASP A 359 2.29 -0.44 -27.06
C ASP A 359 1.25 0.70 -26.92
N GLY A 360 0.98 1.16 -25.69
CA GLY A 360 0.01 2.22 -25.41
C GLY A 360 -1.43 1.73 -25.26
N THR A 361 -1.70 0.43 -25.40
CA THR A 361 -3.06 -0.11 -25.20
C THR A 361 -3.39 -0.29 -23.73
N VAL A 362 -4.66 -0.09 -23.40
CA VAL A 362 -5.17 -0.34 -22.05
C VAL A 362 -5.22 -1.84 -21.78
N ASN A 363 -4.75 -2.25 -20.62
CA ASN A 363 -4.83 -3.62 -20.15
C ASN A 363 -6.24 -3.91 -19.59
N THR A 364 -7.00 -4.74 -20.30
CA THR A 364 -8.35 -5.21 -19.89
C THR A 364 -8.35 -6.70 -19.49
N ASP A 365 -7.21 -7.35 -19.47
CA ASP A 365 -7.09 -8.75 -19.07
C ASP A 365 -6.97 -8.89 -17.55
N ASP A 366 -6.36 -7.92 -16.88
CA ASP A 366 -6.31 -7.81 -15.43
C ASP A 366 -7.56 -7.13 -14.87
N ASP A 367 -7.76 -7.23 -13.55
CA ASP A 367 -8.97 -6.79 -12.89
C ASP A 367 -9.11 -5.26 -12.81
N LYS A 368 -10.33 -4.78 -12.97
CA LYS A 368 -10.70 -3.40 -12.68
C LYS A 368 -10.70 -3.11 -11.17
N ALA A 369 -11.19 -4.07 -10.41
CA ALA A 369 -11.17 -4.08 -8.96
C ALA A 369 -11.05 -5.52 -8.47
N GLY A 370 -10.24 -5.77 -7.43
CA GLY A 370 -10.00 -7.13 -6.98
C GLY A 370 -9.05 -7.20 -5.80
N PHE A 371 -8.51 -8.38 -5.56
CA PHE A 371 -7.67 -8.68 -4.43
C PHE A 371 -6.54 -7.64 -4.23
N TRP A 372 -5.88 -7.24 -5.31
CA TRP A 372 -4.76 -6.30 -5.33
C TRP A 372 -5.15 -4.89 -5.77
N LYS A 373 -6.03 -4.79 -6.75
CA LYS A 373 -6.51 -3.50 -7.28
C LYS A 373 -7.65 -2.97 -6.43
N CYS A 374 -7.38 -1.92 -5.68
CA CYS A 374 -8.29 -1.32 -4.71
C CYS A 374 -8.11 0.21 -4.72
N PRO A 375 -8.96 1.01 -4.05
CA PRO A 375 -8.94 2.47 -4.14
C PRO A 375 -7.78 3.12 -3.37
N TYR A 376 -6.79 2.36 -3.00
CA TYR A 376 -5.74 2.76 -2.08
C TYR A 376 -4.71 3.70 -2.72
N HIS A 377 -3.93 3.24 -3.72
CA HIS A 377 -2.85 4.05 -4.29
C HIS A 377 -3.37 5.32 -4.98
N ASN A 378 -4.35 5.19 -5.87
CA ASN A 378 -4.92 6.34 -6.56
C ASN A 378 -5.74 7.26 -5.62
N GLY A 379 -6.53 6.70 -4.72
CA GLY A 379 -7.24 7.48 -3.70
C GLY A 379 -6.27 8.16 -2.73
N ARG A 380 -5.21 7.45 -2.27
CA ARG A 380 -4.15 8.02 -1.43
C ARG A 380 -3.43 9.16 -2.14
N MET A 381 -3.03 8.97 -3.40
CA MET A 381 -2.42 10.03 -4.19
C MET A 381 -3.29 11.29 -4.19
N CYS A 382 -4.57 11.16 -4.51
CA CYS A 382 -5.47 12.31 -4.51
C CYS A 382 -5.54 12.97 -3.12
N MET A 383 -5.71 12.20 -2.05
CA MET A 383 -5.84 12.72 -0.69
C MET A 383 -4.53 13.36 -0.19
N GLU A 384 -3.39 12.75 -0.46
CA GLU A 384 -2.07 13.33 -0.15
C GLU A 384 -1.90 14.70 -0.83
N ILE A 385 -2.21 14.80 -2.11
CA ILE A 385 -2.09 16.07 -2.84
C ILE A 385 -3.07 17.11 -2.29
N ILE A 386 -4.30 16.72 -1.94
CA ILE A 386 -5.26 17.65 -1.35
C ILE A 386 -4.73 18.18 0.00
N GLU A 387 -4.23 17.29 0.89
CA GLU A 387 -3.71 17.67 2.20
C GLU A 387 -2.45 18.54 2.10
N ARG A 388 -1.50 18.13 1.26
CA ARG A 388 -0.21 18.81 1.10
C ARG A 388 -0.31 20.24 0.52
N PHE A 389 -1.37 20.53 -0.24
CA PHE A 389 -1.64 21.85 -0.80
C PHE A 389 -2.82 22.59 -0.13
N SER A 390 -3.19 22.20 1.10
CA SER A 390 -4.29 22.83 1.87
C SER A 390 -3.88 23.98 2.76
#